data_55da17ea94acab00fa57e9c6b6e448b4
#
_entry.id   55da17ea94acab00fa57e9c6b6e448b4
#
_cell.length_a   1.000
_cell.length_b   1.000
_cell.length_c   1.000
_cell.angle_alpha   90.00
_cell.angle_beta   90.00
_cell.angle_gamma   90.00
#
_symmetry.space_group_name_H-M   'P 1'
#
loop_
_entity.id
_entity.type
_entity.pdbx_description
1 polymer ?
#
loop_
_entity_poly.entity_id
_entity_poly.type
_entity_poly.pdbx_seq_one_letter_code
_entity_poly.pdbx_strand_id
1 'polypeptide(L)'
;MSGETSGTPEVVDGAGKRRRGRPARISRELITCAARELAPEALTMQAVADVLGVDPKALNYHVGDRQGLRELVALDVFETELARVTLPVGRDWQAVVRSYAMALRDAVVRVGPLSTSIRLPGASGLGTLRPVECVLRALVGAGFSTDDAGRGLTLITETAFSAGLSAVRSAKDPVHPDVPGVLSALQAAGEEELPLLREVVAGGPAGDQLEFALTVLLVGLEELRNR
;
A
#
# COMPACT_ATOMS: atom_id res chain seq x y z
N MET A 1 23.43 6.56 86.43
CA MET A 1 22.27 5.70 86.70
C MET A 1 21.38 5.86 85.46
N SER A 2 21.52 5.04 84.51
CA SER A 2 20.75 3.84 84.22
C SER A 2 19.44 4.16 83.58
N GLY A 3 19.24 3.67 82.35
CA GLY A 3 17.95 3.46 81.75
C GLY A 3 18.02 3.31 80.25
N GLU A 4 18.55 2.13 79.77
CA GLU A 4 18.35 1.63 78.40
C GLU A 4 16.88 1.31 78.22
N THR A 5 16.33 1.67 77.06
CA THR A 5 15.24 0.88 76.46
C THR A 5 15.44 0.76 74.96
N SER A 6 15.71 -0.45 74.60
CA SER A 6 15.78 -1.01 73.31
C SER A 6 14.42 -0.86 72.59
N GLY A 7 14.41 -0.28 71.41
CA GLY A 7 13.26 -0.25 70.53
C GLY A 7 13.67 -0.81 69.15
N THR A 8 13.23 -2.02 68.85
CA THR A 8 13.38 -2.72 67.61
C THR A 8 12.75 -1.94 66.44
N PRO A 9 13.38 -1.79 65.28
CA PRO A 9 12.73 -1.17 64.13
C PRO A 9 11.79 -2.17 63.48
N GLU A 10 10.55 -1.77 63.43
CA GLU A 10 9.47 -2.43 62.69
C GLU A 10 9.74 -2.30 61.19
N VAL A 11 9.90 -3.46 60.50
CA VAL A 11 10.04 -3.55 59.06
C VAL A 11 8.69 -3.26 58.45
N VAL A 12 8.48 -2.09 57.92
CA VAL A 12 7.30 -1.75 57.11
C VAL A 12 7.53 -2.24 55.69
N ASP A 13 6.91 -3.33 55.37
CA ASP A 13 6.77 -3.89 54.00
C ASP A 13 5.94 -2.92 53.15
N GLY A 14 6.63 -2.04 52.44
CA GLY A 14 6.07 -1.07 51.52
C GLY A 14 6.02 -1.65 50.10
N ALA A 15 5.06 -2.53 49.79
CA ALA A 15 4.76 -2.91 48.44
C ALA A 15 4.37 -1.64 47.64
N GLY A 16 5.33 -1.04 46.98
CA GLY A 16 5.16 0.12 46.12
C GLY A 16 4.21 -0.23 44.95
N LYS A 17 2.92 0.13 45.12
CA LYS A 17 1.93 0.16 44.03
C LYS A 17 2.52 1.01 42.90
N ARG A 18 3.05 0.37 41.85
CA ARG A 18 3.42 1.08 40.62
C ARG A 18 2.24 1.94 40.20
N ARG A 19 2.38 3.25 40.29
CA ARG A 19 1.45 4.21 39.73
C ARG A 19 1.32 3.86 38.26
N ARG A 20 0.18 3.30 37.85
CA ARG A 20 -0.22 3.23 36.45
C ARG A 20 -0.17 4.67 35.92
N GLY A 21 0.83 4.97 35.11
CA GLY A 21 0.87 6.22 34.35
C GLY A 21 -0.44 6.37 33.59
N ARG A 22 -0.86 7.62 33.39
CA ARG A 22 -2.03 7.97 32.58
C ARG A 22 -1.96 7.15 31.29
N PRO A 23 -3.00 6.38 30.90
CA PRO A 23 -2.96 5.56 29.70
C PRO A 23 -2.47 6.41 28.53
N ALA A 24 -1.50 5.94 27.77
CA ALA A 24 -1.04 6.62 26.58
C ALA A 24 -2.26 6.91 25.73
N ARG A 25 -2.45 8.18 25.35
CA ARG A 25 -3.61 8.61 24.57
C ARG A 25 -3.51 7.90 23.22
N ILE A 26 -4.39 6.94 22.95
CA ILE A 26 -4.43 6.19 21.70
C ILE A 26 -4.53 7.20 20.55
N SER A 27 -3.71 7.01 19.52
CA SER A 27 -3.74 7.80 18.30
C SER A 27 -3.63 6.86 17.09
N ARG A 28 -3.96 7.36 15.90
CA ARG A 28 -3.81 6.58 14.66
C ARG A 28 -2.37 6.16 14.43
N GLU A 29 -1.40 7.01 14.74
CA GLU A 29 0.03 6.75 14.63
C GLU A 29 0.48 5.61 15.56
N LEU A 30 -0.02 5.57 16.78
CA LEU A 30 0.27 4.46 17.70
C LEU A 30 -0.36 3.15 17.22
N ILE A 31 -1.58 3.22 16.66
CA ILE A 31 -2.26 2.05 16.09
C ILE A 31 -1.49 1.51 14.89
N THR A 32 -1.05 2.36 13.95
CA THR A 32 -0.24 1.92 12.80
C THR A 32 1.11 1.38 13.23
N CYS A 33 1.76 1.99 14.22
CA CYS A 33 3.02 1.50 14.76
C CYS A 33 2.87 0.08 15.34
N ALA A 34 1.88 -0.15 16.19
CA ALA A 34 1.57 -1.46 16.75
C ALA A 34 1.18 -2.49 15.66
N ALA A 35 0.41 -2.06 14.67
CA ALA A 35 -0.02 -2.92 13.57
C ALA A 35 1.13 -3.39 12.67
N ARG A 36 2.20 -2.59 12.52
CA ARG A 36 3.41 -2.96 11.75
C ARG A 36 4.21 -4.10 12.38
N GLU A 37 4.00 -4.39 13.66
CA GLU A 37 4.62 -5.53 14.36
C GLU A 37 3.91 -6.86 14.07
N LEU A 38 2.73 -6.81 13.45
CA LEU A 38 1.88 -7.95 13.18
C LEU A 38 1.95 -8.36 11.71
N ALA A 39 1.91 -9.68 11.45
CA ALA A 39 1.72 -10.17 10.10
C ALA A 39 0.32 -9.75 9.56
N PRO A 40 0.17 -9.48 8.25
CA PRO A 40 -1.11 -9.03 7.68
C PRO A 40 -2.29 -9.97 7.97
N GLU A 41 -2.04 -11.27 8.07
CA GLU A 41 -3.04 -12.30 8.38
C GLU A 41 -3.47 -12.26 9.84
N ALA A 42 -2.57 -11.87 10.74
CA ALA A 42 -2.80 -11.72 12.18
C ALA A 42 -3.39 -10.35 12.54
N LEU A 43 -3.56 -9.44 11.58
CA LEU A 43 -4.06 -8.09 11.84
C LEU A 43 -5.54 -8.12 12.24
N THR A 44 -5.77 -8.03 13.55
CA THR A 44 -7.10 -7.97 14.17
C THR A 44 -7.16 -6.86 15.21
N MET A 45 -8.37 -6.39 15.54
CA MET A 45 -8.58 -5.39 16.59
C MET A 45 -7.99 -5.86 17.93
N GLN A 46 -8.16 -7.15 18.25
CA GLN A 46 -7.66 -7.74 19.48
C GLN A 46 -6.11 -7.74 19.49
N ALA A 47 -5.47 -8.23 18.43
CA ALA A 47 -4.01 -8.31 18.37
C ALA A 47 -3.34 -6.92 18.50
N VAL A 48 -3.89 -5.89 17.84
CA VAL A 48 -3.38 -4.51 17.99
C VAL A 48 -3.62 -3.97 19.39
N ALA A 49 -4.77 -4.26 19.99
CA ALA A 49 -5.08 -3.86 21.36
C ALA A 49 -4.15 -4.53 22.38
N ASP A 50 -3.81 -5.80 22.18
CA ASP A 50 -2.86 -6.55 23.02
C ASP A 50 -1.45 -5.94 22.95
N VAL A 51 -0.96 -5.58 21.75
CA VAL A 51 0.32 -4.88 21.57
C VAL A 51 0.33 -3.53 22.29
N LEU A 52 -0.78 -2.78 22.22
CA LEU A 52 -0.90 -1.46 22.87
C LEU A 52 -1.22 -1.54 24.37
N GLY A 53 -1.60 -2.70 24.89
CA GLY A 53 -2.04 -2.89 26.27
C GLY A 53 -3.34 -2.16 26.60
N VAL A 54 -4.30 -2.10 25.65
CA VAL A 54 -5.58 -1.39 25.76
C VAL A 54 -6.78 -2.30 25.51
N ASP A 55 -7.98 -1.83 25.81
CA ASP A 55 -9.21 -2.54 25.44
C ASP A 55 -9.47 -2.38 23.93
N PRO A 56 -9.79 -3.46 23.18
CA PRO A 56 -10.11 -3.38 21.75
C PRO A 56 -11.20 -2.36 21.39
N LYS A 57 -12.17 -2.14 22.29
CA LYS A 57 -13.20 -1.11 22.10
C LYS A 57 -12.63 0.30 22.00
N ALA A 58 -11.48 0.56 22.63
CA ALA A 58 -10.84 1.85 22.56
C ALA A 58 -10.32 2.17 21.16
N LEU A 59 -10.01 1.14 20.34
CA LEU A 59 -9.58 1.31 18.96
C LEU A 59 -10.76 1.72 18.05
N ASN A 60 -12.00 1.30 18.36
CA ASN A 60 -13.17 1.60 17.54
C ASN A 60 -13.38 3.10 17.34
N TYR A 61 -13.02 3.91 18.32
CA TYR A 61 -13.09 5.38 18.19
C TYR A 61 -12.18 5.93 17.07
N HIS A 62 -11.06 5.26 16.79
CA HIS A 62 -10.05 5.71 15.84
C HIS A 62 -10.17 5.09 14.46
N VAL A 63 -10.61 3.83 14.39
CA VAL A 63 -10.64 3.03 13.15
C VAL A 63 -12.02 2.48 12.81
N GLY A 64 -13.01 2.59 13.70
CA GLY A 64 -14.35 2.07 13.50
C GLY A 64 -14.42 0.56 13.71
N ASP A 65 -13.92 -0.20 12.77
CA ASP A 65 -13.97 -1.66 12.77
C ASP A 65 -12.67 -2.27 12.20
N ARG A 66 -12.69 -3.60 11.98
CA ARG A 66 -11.58 -4.33 11.39
C ARG A 66 -11.23 -3.84 9.99
N GLN A 67 -12.23 -3.47 9.19
CA GLN A 67 -11.99 -2.96 7.83
C GLN A 67 -11.30 -1.60 7.88
N GLY A 68 -11.76 -0.68 8.74
CA GLY A 68 -11.10 0.61 8.94
C GLY A 68 -9.68 0.49 9.50
N LEU A 69 -9.40 -0.52 10.35
CA LEU A 69 -8.03 -0.84 10.77
C LEU A 69 -7.17 -1.25 9.57
N ARG A 70 -7.66 -2.13 8.69
CA ARG A 70 -6.93 -2.56 7.49
C ARG A 70 -6.68 -1.41 6.53
N GLU A 71 -7.67 -0.54 6.34
CA GLU A 71 -7.55 0.67 5.50
C GLU A 71 -6.51 1.64 6.07
N LEU A 72 -6.52 1.86 7.38
CA LEU A 72 -5.54 2.72 8.05
C LEU A 72 -4.11 2.20 7.86
N VAL A 73 -3.88 0.90 8.08
CA VAL A 73 -2.56 0.27 7.96
C VAL A 73 -2.11 0.23 6.50
N ALA A 74 -3.00 -0.15 5.58
CA ALA A 74 -2.70 -0.17 4.15
C ALA A 74 -2.27 1.21 3.63
N LEU A 75 -3.01 2.25 4.02
CA LEU A 75 -2.69 3.62 3.65
C LEU A 75 -1.36 4.09 4.24
N ASP A 76 -1.11 3.82 5.52
CA ASP A 76 0.12 4.22 6.22
C ASP A 76 1.38 3.60 5.56
N VAL A 77 1.32 2.33 5.19
CA VAL A 77 2.41 1.67 4.45
C VAL A 77 2.56 2.29 3.06
N PHE A 78 1.46 2.48 2.34
CA PHE A 78 1.44 3.04 1.00
C PHE A 78 2.01 4.46 0.96
N GLU A 79 1.58 5.35 1.86
CA GLU A 79 2.10 6.71 2.00
C GLU A 79 3.58 6.73 2.37
N THR A 80 4.00 5.85 3.26
CA THR A 80 5.40 5.73 3.67
C THR A 80 6.29 5.35 2.49
N GLU A 81 5.87 4.42 1.65
CA GLU A 81 6.64 4.01 0.47
C GLU A 81 6.67 5.13 -0.59
N LEU A 82 5.56 5.77 -0.89
CA LEU A 82 5.52 6.87 -1.84
C LEU A 82 6.30 8.11 -1.38
N ALA A 83 6.32 8.39 -0.07
CA ALA A 83 7.09 9.51 0.47
C ALA A 83 8.62 9.35 0.33
N ARG A 84 9.10 8.11 0.16
CA ARG A 84 10.53 7.80 -0.06
C ARG A 84 10.96 8.00 -1.50
N VAL A 85 9.99 8.14 -2.41
CA VAL A 85 10.28 8.21 -3.84
C VAL A 85 10.82 9.59 -4.19
N THR A 86 11.98 9.61 -4.82
CA THR A 86 12.55 10.81 -5.45
C THR A 86 12.38 10.67 -6.96
N LEU A 87 11.45 11.45 -7.51
CA LEU A 87 11.24 11.47 -8.95
C LEU A 87 12.34 12.30 -9.64
N PRO A 88 12.75 11.94 -10.87
CA PRO A 88 13.70 12.74 -11.64
C PRO A 88 13.25 14.18 -11.77
N VAL A 89 14.20 15.11 -11.69
CA VAL A 89 13.96 16.53 -11.91
C VAL A 89 14.52 16.88 -13.30
N GLY A 90 13.68 17.45 -14.17
CA GLY A 90 14.15 17.83 -15.50
C GLY A 90 13.03 17.88 -16.55
N ARG A 91 13.46 18.00 -17.82
CA ARG A 91 12.55 18.10 -18.98
C ARG A 91 12.09 16.74 -19.54
N ASP A 92 12.68 15.66 -19.08
CA ASP A 92 12.30 14.30 -19.51
C ASP A 92 11.06 13.83 -18.73
N TRP A 93 9.90 14.24 -19.24
CA TRP A 93 8.61 13.86 -18.66
C TRP A 93 8.38 12.34 -18.71
N GLN A 94 8.95 11.64 -19.72
CA GLN A 94 8.79 10.18 -19.85
C GLN A 94 9.54 9.46 -18.72
N ALA A 95 10.75 9.92 -18.36
CA ALA A 95 11.48 9.39 -17.21
C ALA A 95 10.73 9.64 -15.89
N VAL A 96 10.12 10.81 -15.72
CA VAL A 96 9.30 11.12 -14.52
C VAL A 96 8.11 10.18 -14.42
N VAL A 97 7.37 9.98 -15.54
CA VAL A 97 6.21 9.09 -15.59
C VAL A 97 6.59 7.64 -15.30
N ARG A 98 7.65 7.12 -15.93
CA ARG A 98 8.15 5.76 -15.66
C ARG A 98 8.52 5.58 -14.19
N SER A 99 9.31 6.51 -13.64
CA SER A 99 9.73 6.45 -12.24
C SER A 99 8.54 6.48 -11.28
N TYR A 100 7.52 7.30 -11.56
CA TYR A 100 6.29 7.36 -10.77
C TYR A 100 5.51 6.05 -10.85
N ALA A 101 5.31 5.50 -12.06
CA ALA A 101 4.56 4.27 -12.25
C ALA A 101 5.21 3.07 -11.54
N MET A 102 6.54 2.94 -11.65
CA MET A 102 7.30 1.90 -10.95
C MET A 102 7.21 2.06 -9.43
N ALA A 103 7.35 3.28 -8.93
CA ALA A 103 7.24 3.57 -7.51
C ALA A 103 5.84 3.25 -6.97
N LEU A 104 4.80 3.58 -7.72
CA LEU A 104 3.41 3.29 -7.36
C LEU A 104 3.15 1.77 -7.33
N ARG A 105 3.59 1.04 -8.35
CA ARG A 105 3.52 -0.43 -8.39
C ARG A 105 4.23 -1.03 -7.19
N ASP A 106 5.45 -0.58 -6.87
CA ASP A 106 6.24 -1.12 -5.76
C ASP A 106 5.63 -0.77 -4.40
N ALA A 107 5.02 0.41 -4.24
CA ALA A 107 4.26 0.76 -3.04
C ALA A 107 3.07 -0.20 -2.83
N VAL A 108 2.30 -0.52 -3.89
CA VAL A 108 1.20 -1.50 -3.83
C VAL A 108 1.73 -2.89 -3.45
N VAL A 109 2.84 -3.32 -4.05
CA VAL A 109 3.48 -4.61 -3.72
C VAL A 109 3.93 -4.64 -2.26
N ARG A 110 4.47 -3.54 -1.74
CA ARG A 110 4.90 -3.43 -0.34
C ARG A 110 3.74 -3.51 0.65
N VAL A 111 2.58 -2.93 0.31
CA VAL A 111 1.34 -3.10 1.09
C VAL A 111 0.90 -4.57 1.12
N GLY A 112 1.20 -5.33 0.08
CA GLY A 112 0.96 -6.76 0.01
C GLY A 112 -0.53 -7.14 0.12
N PRO A 113 -0.89 -8.12 0.97
CA PRO A 113 -2.28 -8.61 1.09
C PRO A 113 -3.30 -7.55 1.50
N LEU A 114 -2.86 -6.40 2.03
CA LEU A 114 -3.74 -5.29 2.38
C LEU A 114 -3.98 -4.32 1.22
N SER A 115 -3.36 -4.50 0.06
CA SER A 115 -3.41 -3.57 -1.08
C SER A 115 -4.84 -3.30 -1.58
N THR A 116 -5.75 -4.27 -1.49
CA THR A 116 -7.17 -4.09 -1.82
C THR A 116 -7.92 -3.18 -0.83
N SER A 117 -7.32 -2.91 0.33
CA SER A 117 -7.85 -2.01 1.36
C SER A 117 -7.30 -0.59 1.25
N ILE A 118 -6.44 -0.28 0.27
CA ILE A 118 -5.95 1.09 0.07
C ILE A 118 -7.14 1.99 -0.27
N ARG A 119 -7.36 3.01 0.56
CA ARG A 119 -8.33 4.09 0.33
C ARG A 119 -7.63 5.40 0.61
N LEU A 120 -7.73 6.33 -0.32
CA LEU A 120 -7.20 7.68 -0.12
C LEU A 120 -8.21 8.48 0.69
N PRO A 121 -7.93 8.83 1.94
CA PRO A 121 -8.79 9.70 2.71
C PRO A 121 -8.63 11.15 2.21
N GLY A 122 -9.68 11.95 2.28
CA GLY A 122 -9.70 13.33 1.80
C GLY A 122 -8.46 14.17 2.18
N ALA A 123 -8.49 14.96 3.25
CA ALA A 123 -7.40 15.89 3.61
C ALA A 123 -6.11 15.23 4.15
N SER A 124 -6.11 13.94 4.48
CA SER A 124 -4.98 13.27 5.15
C SER A 124 -3.88 12.77 4.18
N GLY A 125 -4.16 12.75 2.88
CA GLY A 125 -3.29 12.10 1.86
C GLY A 125 -2.26 13.02 1.19
N LEU A 126 -1.83 14.13 1.81
CA LEU A 126 -0.88 15.06 1.18
C LEU A 126 0.45 14.39 0.80
N GLY A 127 0.89 13.39 1.54
CA GLY A 127 2.11 12.63 1.22
C GLY A 127 2.04 11.93 -0.13
N THR A 128 0.87 11.37 -0.48
CA THR A 128 0.64 10.70 -1.75
C THR A 128 0.44 11.67 -2.92
N LEU A 129 0.06 12.92 -2.65
CA LEU A 129 -0.23 13.92 -3.68
C LEU A 129 1.02 14.63 -4.23
N ARG A 130 2.12 14.67 -3.48
CA ARG A 130 3.36 15.30 -3.95
C ARG A 130 3.95 14.65 -5.20
N PRO A 131 4.08 13.30 -5.29
CA PRO A 131 4.50 12.65 -6.53
C PRO A 131 3.53 12.90 -7.69
N VAL A 132 2.22 12.93 -7.42
CA VAL A 132 1.18 13.25 -8.41
C VAL A 132 1.39 14.64 -8.99
N GLU A 133 1.57 15.65 -8.15
CA GLU A 133 1.86 17.03 -8.57
C GLU A 133 3.16 17.12 -9.39
N CYS A 134 4.18 16.34 -9.03
CA CYS A 134 5.43 16.30 -9.78
C CYS A 134 5.22 15.77 -11.21
N VAL A 135 4.43 14.70 -11.37
CA VAL A 135 4.08 14.16 -12.70
C VAL A 135 3.27 15.18 -13.51
N LEU A 136 2.25 15.81 -12.92
CA LEU A 136 1.45 16.84 -13.60
C LEU A 136 2.34 17.99 -14.08
N ARG A 137 3.25 18.49 -13.25
CA ARG A 137 4.21 19.55 -13.64
C ARG A 137 5.11 19.12 -14.77
N ALA A 138 5.58 17.86 -14.77
CA ALA A 138 6.43 17.35 -15.85
C ALA A 138 5.67 17.28 -17.18
N LEU A 139 4.40 16.82 -17.17
CA LEU A 139 3.55 16.74 -18.35
C LEU A 139 3.20 18.15 -18.87
N VAL A 140 2.71 19.04 -18.01
CA VAL A 140 2.38 20.41 -18.42
C VAL A 140 3.62 21.16 -18.89
N GLY A 141 4.77 21.01 -18.22
CA GLY A 141 6.06 21.57 -18.63
C GLY A 141 6.57 21.02 -19.96
N ALA A 142 6.13 19.84 -20.38
CA ALA A 142 6.41 19.25 -21.69
C ALA A 142 5.45 19.74 -22.79
N GLY A 143 4.42 20.53 -22.46
CA GLY A 143 3.49 21.11 -23.42
C GLY A 143 2.09 20.45 -23.46
N PHE A 144 1.80 19.49 -22.58
CA PHE A 144 0.44 18.95 -22.47
C PHE A 144 -0.52 19.99 -21.89
N SER A 145 -1.78 19.97 -22.35
CA SER A 145 -2.85 20.67 -21.66
C SER A 145 -3.06 20.08 -20.25
N THR A 146 -3.59 20.87 -19.32
CA THR A 146 -3.91 20.37 -17.97
C THR A 146 -4.91 19.22 -18.01
N ASP A 147 -5.85 19.23 -18.96
CA ASP A 147 -6.83 18.16 -19.15
C ASP A 147 -6.16 16.86 -19.61
N ASP A 148 -5.31 16.91 -20.64
CA ASP A 148 -4.58 15.75 -21.14
C ASP A 148 -3.58 15.23 -20.12
N ALA A 149 -2.90 16.11 -19.38
CA ALA A 149 -2.02 15.73 -18.28
C ALA A 149 -2.79 14.96 -17.19
N GLY A 150 -3.98 15.42 -16.83
CA GLY A 150 -4.86 14.76 -15.86
C GLY A 150 -5.32 13.38 -16.34
N ARG A 151 -5.75 13.27 -17.60
CA ARG A 151 -6.16 11.99 -18.21
C ARG A 151 -4.98 11.02 -18.32
N GLY A 152 -3.82 11.50 -18.75
CA GLY A 152 -2.59 10.71 -18.83
C GLY A 152 -2.18 10.19 -17.47
N LEU A 153 -2.20 11.05 -16.43
CA LEU A 153 -1.91 10.65 -15.06
C LEU A 153 -2.88 9.55 -14.57
N THR A 154 -4.17 9.67 -14.86
CA THR A 154 -5.17 8.67 -14.48
C THR A 154 -4.84 7.31 -15.10
N LEU A 155 -4.59 7.25 -16.41
CA LEU A 155 -4.22 6.01 -17.11
C LEU A 155 -2.94 5.39 -16.53
N ILE A 156 -1.92 6.20 -16.28
CA ILE A 156 -0.64 5.73 -15.71
C ILE A 156 -0.88 5.17 -14.30
N THR A 157 -1.65 5.86 -13.48
CA THR A 157 -1.94 5.46 -12.10
C THR A 157 -2.72 4.13 -12.07
N GLU A 158 -3.77 4.00 -12.87
CA GLU A 158 -4.58 2.79 -12.97
C GLU A 158 -3.75 1.59 -13.45
N THR A 159 -2.92 1.79 -14.47
CA THR A 159 -2.04 0.77 -15.03
C THR A 159 -1.02 0.29 -14.00
N ALA A 160 -0.33 1.20 -13.34
CA ALA A 160 0.67 0.87 -12.33
C ALA A 160 0.06 0.21 -11.09
N PHE A 161 -1.10 0.71 -10.64
CA PHE A 161 -1.81 0.14 -9.49
C PHE A 161 -2.29 -1.30 -9.80
N SER A 162 -2.87 -1.52 -10.98
CA SER A 162 -3.28 -2.86 -11.44
C SER A 162 -2.10 -3.82 -11.55
N ALA A 163 -0.96 -3.36 -12.08
CA ALA A 163 0.26 -4.15 -12.13
C ALA A 163 0.76 -4.54 -10.73
N GLY A 164 0.68 -3.63 -9.77
CA GLY A 164 1.00 -3.91 -8.37
C GLY A 164 0.08 -4.96 -7.74
N LEU A 165 -1.24 -4.84 -7.93
CA LEU A 165 -2.20 -5.84 -7.47
C LEU A 165 -1.96 -7.21 -8.12
N SER A 166 -1.66 -7.23 -9.42
CA SER A 166 -1.33 -8.46 -10.14
C SER A 166 -0.07 -9.12 -9.57
N ALA A 167 0.97 -8.34 -9.28
CA ALA A 167 2.20 -8.84 -8.68
C ALA A 167 1.97 -9.43 -7.28
N VAL A 168 1.18 -8.76 -6.42
CA VAL A 168 0.80 -9.28 -5.09
C VAL A 168 0.04 -10.60 -5.21
N ARG A 169 -0.90 -10.69 -6.15
CA ARG A 169 -1.65 -11.93 -6.40
C ARG A 169 -0.73 -13.05 -6.89
N SER A 170 0.12 -12.76 -7.89
CA SER A 170 1.01 -13.77 -8.51
C SER A 170 2.09 -14.27 -7.56
N ALA A 171 2.47 -13.49 -6.55
CA ALA A 171 3.36 -13.95 -5.49
C ALA A 171 2.73 -15.05 -4.62
N LYS A 172 1.38 -15.05 -4.50
CA LYS A 172 0.63 -16.07 -3.77
C LYS A 172 0.22 -17.24 -4.67
N ASP A 173 -0.23 -16.95 -5.87
CA ASP A 173 -0.65 -17.91 -6.88
C ASP A 173 -0.15 -17.45 -8.26
N PRO A 174 0.91 -18.09 -8.79
CA PRO A 174 1.49 -17.72 -10.07
C PRO A 174 0.53 -17.87 -11.25
N VAL A 175 -0.48 -18.75 -11.14
CA VAL A 175 -1.47 -18.98 -12.18
C VAL A 175 -2.64 -18.01 -12.02
N HIS A 176 -2.95 -17.28 -13.09
CA HIS A 176 -4.11 -16.39 -13.06
C HIS A 176 -5.40 -17.22 -12.89
N PRO A 177 -6.37 -16.81 -12.05
CA PRO A 177 -7.58 -17.58 -11.76
C PRO A 177 -8.39 -17.99 -13.01
N ASP A 178 -8.34 -17.19 -14.06
CA ASP A 178 -9.07 -17.46 -15.30
C ASP A 178 -8.39 -18.48 -16.21
N VAL A 179 -7.08 -18.72 -16.06
CA VAL A 179 -6.30 -19.62 -16.93
C VAL A 179 -6.86 -21.05 -16.93
N PRO A 180 -7.21 -21.67 -15.80
CA PRO A 180 -7.79 -23.02 -15.83
C PRO A 180 -9.09 -23.07 -16.61
N GLY A 181 -9.95 -22.05 -16.50
CA GLY A 181 -11.19 -21.93 -17.28
C GLY A 181 -10.94 -21.79 -18.76
N VAL A 182 -9.99 -20.94 -19.15
CA VAL A 182 -9.59 -20.75 -20.55
C VAL A 182 -9.03 -22.05 -21.13
N LEU A 183 -8.13 -22.72 -20.41
CA LEU A 183 -7.57 -24.01 -20.85
C LEU A 183 -8.63 -25.08 -21.01
N SER A 184 -9.59 -25.18 -20.10
CA SER A 184 -10.72 -26.12 -20.20
C SER A 184 -11.59 -25.81 -21.41
N ALA A 185 -11.88 -24.52 -21.65
CA ALA A 185 -12.66 -24.13 -22.87
C ALA A 185 -11.92 -24.45 -24.16
N LEU A 186 -10.60 -24.21 -24.21
CA LEU A 186 -9.75 -24.55 -25.34
C LEU A 186 -9.68 -26.08 -25.59
N GLN A 187 -9.70 -26.90 -24.53
CA GLN A 187 -9.73 -28.36 -24.66
C GLN A 187 -11.07 -28.86 -25.20
N ALA A 188 -12.17 -28.18 -24.85
CA ALA A 188 -13.51 -28.53 -25.32
C ALA A 188 -13.77 -28.08 -26.78
N ALA A 189 -13.07 -27.04 -27.24
CA ALA A 189 -13.15 -26.54 -28.62
C ALA A 189 -12.33 -27.42 -29.57
N GLY A 190 -12.74 -27.45 -30.85
CA GLY A 190 -12.00 -28.17 -31.94
C GLY A 190 -10.56 -27.63 -32.08
N GLU A 191 -9.64 -28.48 -32.52
CA GLU A 191 -8.21 -28.10 -32.65
C GLU A 191 -7.99 -26.88 -33.55
N GLU A 192 -8.83 -26.72 -34.57
CA GLU A 192 -8.78 -25.59 -35.50
C GLU A 192 -9.50 -24.33 -35.00
N GLU A 193 -10.21 -24.44 -33.88
CA GLU A 193 -10.87 -23.28 -33.26
C GLU A 193 -9.89 -22.49 -32.41
N LEU A 194 -9.98 -21.15 -32.46
CA LEU A 194 -9.22 -20.21 -31.64
C LEU A 194 -7.69 -20.38 -31.74
N PRO A 195 -7.08 -20.50 -32.94
CA PRO A 195 -5.66 -20.83 -33.10
C PRO A 195 -4.75 -19.75 -32.44
N LEU A 196 -5.06 -18.46 -32.58
CA LEU A 196 -4.27 -17.40 -31.98
C LEU A 196 -4.33 -17.40 -30.43
N LEU A 197 -5.52 -17.71 -29.88
CA LEU A 197 -5.65 -17.83 -28.44
C LEU A 197 -4.83 -19.01 -27.88
N ARG A 198 -4.83 -20.13 -28.60
CA ARG A 198 -3.99 -21.31 -28.27
C ARG A 198 -2.51 -20.94 -28.26
N GLU A 199 -2.06 -20.24 -29.30
CA GLU A 199 -0.66 -19.78 -29.42
C GLU A 199 -0.28 -18.86 -28.26
N VAL A 200 -1.11 -17.84 -27.92
CA VAL A 200 -0.88 -16.89 -26.83
C VAL A 200 -0.83 -17.62 -25.48
N VAL A 201 -1.76 -18.53 -25.23
CA VAL A 201 -1.80 -19.29 -23.97
C VAL A 201 -0.60 -20.23 -23.85
N ALA A 202 -0.17 -20.87 -24.95
CA ALA A 202 1.01 -21.73 -24.97
C ALA A 202 2.31 -20.96 -24.75
N GLY A 203 2.39 -19.71 -25.26
CA GLY A 203 3.56 -18.84 -25.09
C GLY A 203 3.75 -18.32 -23.66
N GLY A 204 2.70 -18.34 -22.86
CA GLY A 204 2.72 -17.82 -21.49
C GLY A 204 2.98 -16.29 -21.40
N PRO A 205 3.10 -15.73 -20.21
CA PRO A 205 3.38 -14.30 -20.04
C PRO A 205 4.80 -13.97 -20.51
N ALA A 206 4.89 -13.11 -21.52
CA ALA A 206 6.16 -12.64 -22.06
C ALA A 206 6.58 -11.30 -21.42
N GLY A 207 7.64 -11.31 -20.60
CA GLY A 207 8.28 -10.09 -20.14
C GLY A 207 7.51 -9.32 -19.04
N ASP A 208 7.95 -8.09 -18.81
CA ASP A 208 7.32 -7.17 -17.84
C ASP A 208 6.12 -6.47 -18.47
N GLN A 209 4.92 -6.86 -18.04
CA GLN A 209 3.65 -6.31 -18.57
C GLN A 209 3.52 -4.80 -18.27
N LEU A 210 4.03 -4.33 -17.14
CA LEU A 210 3.99 -2.89 -16.82
C LEU A 210 4.89 -2.09 -17.77
N GLU A 211 6.10 -2.59 -18.04
CA GLU A 211 7.03 -1.92 -18.95
C GLU A 211 6.50 -1.87 -20.39
N PHE A 212 5.84 -2.93 -20.84
CA PHE A 212 5.13 -2.94 -22.12
C PHE A 212 4.01 -1.89 -22.15
N ALA A 213 3.15 -1.89 -21.11
CA ALA A 213 2.02 -0.95 -21.03
C ALA A 213 2.52 0.52 -20.97
N LEU A 214 3.58 0.81 -20.19
CA LEU A 214 4.16 2.13 -20.13
C LEU A 214 4.74 2.56 -21.48
N THR A 215 5.37 1.66 -22.21
CA THR A 215 5.90 1.97 -23.54
C THR A 215 4.76 2.39 -24.49
N VAL A 216 3.66 1.63 -24.52
CA VAL A 216 2.49 1.97 -25.34
C VAL A 216 1.86 3.30 -24.92
N LEU A 217 1.68 3.52 -23.60
CA LEU A 217 1.09 4.75 -23.07
C LEU A 217 1.95 5.99 -23.37
N LEU A 218 3.27 5.89 -23.22
CA LEU A 218 4.18 7.01 -23.48
C LEU A 218 4.21 7.40 -24.96
N VAL A 219 4.20 6.42 -25.88
CA VAL A 219 4.08 6.68 -27.32
C VAL A 219 2.75 7.35 -27.64
N GLY A 220 1.64 6.84 -27.10
CA GLY A 220 0.31 7.44 -27.29
C GLY A 220 0.20 8.86 -26.76
N LEU A 221 0.76 9.14 -25.59
CA LEU A 221 0.82 10.48 -25.00
C LEU A 221 1.67 11.43 -25.86
N GLU A 222 2.82 10.98 -26.37
CA GLU A 222 3.66 11.77 -27.26
C GLU A 222 2.91 12.19 -28.53
N GLU A 223 2.13 11.30 -29.14
CA GLU A 223 1.29 11.59 -30.29
C GLU A 223 0.18 12.60 -29.98
N LEU A 224 -0.42 12.50 -28.78
CA LEU A 224 -1.44 13.46 -28.33
C LEU A 224 -0.84 14.87 -28.15
N ARG A 225 0.37 14.96 -27.61
CA ARG A 225 1.07 16.23 -27.40
C ARG A 225 1.37 16.96 -28.71
N ASN A 226 1.63 16.22 -29.80
CA ASN A 226 2.04 16.76 -31.09
C ASN A 226 0.88 17.16 -31.99
N ARG A 227 -0.38 17.02 -31.52
CA ARG A 227 -1.61 17.47 -32.22
C ARG A 227 -1.96 18.89 -31.92
#